data_34a64a6a64177899a09b875c9e4a8f84
#
_entry.id   34a64a6a64177899a09b875c9e4a8f84
#
_cell.length_a   1.000
_cell.length_b   1.000
_cell.length_c   1.000
_cell.angle_alpha   90.00
_cell.angle_beta   90.00
_cell.angle_gamma   90.00
#
_symmetry.space_group_name_H-M   'P 1'
#
loop_
_entity.id
_entity.type
_entity.pdbx_description
1 polymer ?
#
loop_
_entity_poly.entity_id
_entity_poly.type
_entity_poly.pdbx_seq_one_letter_code
_entity_poly.pdbx_strand_id
1 'polypeptide(L)' 'MNNKIPFEPTEGEVYWTYFSNWAVHCEIWDGDAYDCIHKAAGCVFRTEAEALEYLPVKYKMLTGREWQND' A
#
# COMPACT_ATOMS: atom_id res chain seq x y z
N MET A 1 -4.50 22.06 -0.42
CA MET A 1 -3.31 21.28 -0.55
C MET A 1 -3.32 20.08 0.37
N ASN A 2 -2.96 18.99 -0.14
CA ASN A 2 -3.01 17.79 0.63
C ASN A 2 -1.63 17.45 1.20
N ASN A 3 -1.49 17.57 2.51
CA ASN A 3 -0.24 17.33 3.17
C ASN A 3 -0.30 16.07 4.00
N LYS A 4 -0.92 15.04 3.47
CA LYS A 4 -0.96 13.80 4.19
C LYS A 4 0.45 13.32 4.49
N ILE A 5 0.70 13.09 5.75
CA ILE A 5 1.96 12.50 6.18
C ILE A 5 1.90 11.02 5.83
N PRO A 6 2.91 10.47 5.15
CA PRO A 6 2.91 9.05 4.86
C PRO A 6 2.76 8.24 6.13
N PHE A 7 2.00 7.17 6.05
CA PHE A 7 1.80 6.30 7.18
C PHE A 7 3.07 5.48 7.42
N GLU A 8 3.58 5.55 8.64
CA GLU A 8 4.76 4.79 9.03
C GLU A 8 4.38 3.89 10.20
N PRO A 9 4.03 2.64 9.92
CA PRO A 9 3.61 1.75 10.99
C PRO A 9 4.75 1.49 11.97
N THR A 10 4.37 1.28 13.23
CA THR A 10 5.31 0.83 14.25
C THR A 10 5.11 -0.66 14.46
N GLU A 11 6.06 -1.27 15.14
CA GLU A 11 6.03 -2.72 15.37
C GLU A 11 4.71 -3.15 16.00
N GLY A 12 4.07 -4.16 15.42
CA GLY A 12 2.80 -4.68 15.89
C GLY A 12 1.58 -3.99 15.32
N GLU A 13 1.79 -2.91 14.57
CA GLU A 13 0.69 -2.15 14.01
C GLU A 13 0.24 -2.75 12.67
N VAL A 14 -1.07 -2.76 12.44
CA VAL A 14 -1.64 -3.27 11.20
C VAL A 14 -1.55 -2.20 10.12
N TYR A 15 -1.16 -2.60 8.92
CA TYR A 15 -1.22 -1.73 7.76
C TYR A 15 -1.84 -2.49 6.59
N TRP A 16 -2.26 -1.77 5.56
CA TRP A 16 -2.89 -2.36 4.38
C TRP A 16 -1.98 -2.16 3.18
N THR A 17 -1.93 -3.18 2.32
CA THR A 17 -1.05 -3.16 1.16
C THR A 17 -1.65 -4.07 0.08
N TYR A 18 -0.87 -4.44 -0.93
CA TYR A 18 -1.34 -5.26 -2.04
C TYR A 18 -0.52 -6.52 -2.15
N PHE A 19 -1.18 -7.62 -2.51
CA PHE A 19 -0.49 -8.83 -2.95
C PHE A 19 0.14 -8.59 -4.33
N SER A 20 0.93 -9.54 -4.80
CA SER A 20 1.52 -9.46 -6.13
C SER A 20 0.46 -9.44 -7.23
N ASN A 21 -0.74 -9.96 -6.96
CA ASN A 21 -1.84 -9.91 -7.89
C ASN A 21 -2.72 -8.67 -7.70
N TRP A 22 -2.25 -7.71 -6.90
CA TRP A 22 -2.91 -6.43 -6.62
C TRP A 22 -4.18 -6.54 -5.78
N ALA A 23 -4.40 -7.68 -5.14
CA ALA A 23 -5.48 -7.79 -4.16
C ALA A 23 -5.06 -7.09 -2.88
N VAL A 24 -5.97 -6.31 -2.30
CA VAL A 24 -5.73 -5.57 -1.06
C VAL A 24 -5.78 -6.54 0.12
N HIS A 25 -4.80 -6.43 1.03
CA HIS A 25 -4.82 -7.23 2.25
C HIS A 25 -4.10 -6.48 3.36
N CYS A 26 -4.24 -6.95 4.59
CA CYS A 26 -3.58 -6.33 5.73
C CYS A 26 -2.42 -7.19 6.20
N GLU A 27 -1.44 -6.50 6.80
CA GLU A 27 -0.26 -7.13 7.37
C GLU A 27 0.03 -6.50 8.72
N ILE A 28 0.81 -7.19 9.53
CA ILE A 28 1.29 -6.63 10.78
C ILE A 28 2.75 -6.24 10.58
N TRP A 29 3.07 -4.99 10.90
CA TRP A 29 4.42 -4.49 10.71
C TRP A 29 5.36 -5.14 11.73
N ASP A 30 6.44 -5.75 11.25
CA ASP A 30 7.51 -6.25 12.12
C ASP A 30 8.89 -5.87 11.59
N GLY A 31 8.93 -5.02 10.56
CA GLY A 31 10.19 -4.53 10.02
C GLY A 31 10.92 -5.53 9.15
N ASP A 32 10.26 -6.57 8.68
CA ASP A 32 10.93 -7.55 7.84
C ASP A 32 11.12 -7.01 6.42
N ALA A 33 11.72 -7.83 5.56
CA ALA A 33 12.05 -7.41 4.20
C ALA A 33 10.81 -7.02 3.40
N TYR A 34 9.71 -7.76 3.59
CA TYR A 34 8.48 -7.47 2.86
C TYR A 34 7.89 -6.13 3.29
N ASP A 35 7.89 -5.87 4.61
CA ASP A 35 7.40 -4.59 5.12
C ASP A 35 8.21 -3.44 4.54
N CYS A 36 9.52 -3.58 4.51
CA CYS A 36 10.39 -2.54 3.99
C CYS A 36 10.18 -2.32 2.50
N ILE A 37 9.94 -3.39 1.74
CA ILE A 37 9.66 -3.28 0.32
C ILE A 37 8.35 -2.53 0.10
N HIS A 38 7.30 -2.88 0.87
CA HIS A 38 6.02 -2.20 0.76
C HIS A 38 6.15 -0.71 1.06
N LYS A 39 6.92 -0.38 2.08
CA LYS A 39 7.11 1.01 2.46
C LYS A 39 7.88 1.75 1.38
N ALA A 40 8.93 1.15 0.85
CA ALA A 40 9.73 1.78 -0.20
C ALA A 40 8.91 2.03 -1.46
N ALA A 41 7.95 1.16 -1.75
CA ALA A 41 7.08 1.31 -2.91
C ALA A 41 5.93 2.28 -2.64
N GLY A 42 5.79 2.79 -1.42
CA GLY A 42 4.70 3.68 -1.07
C GLY A 42 3.36 2.97 -0.98
N CYS A 43 3.37 1.67 -0.67
CA CYS A 43 2.15 0.86 -0.61
C CYS A 43 1.83 0.45 0.81
N VAL A 44 1.85 1.41 1.72
CA VAL A 44 1.53 1.20 3.13
C VAL A 44 0.42 2.18 3.50
N PHE A 45 -0.75 1.64 3.83
CA PHE A 45 -1.95 2.44 4.04
C PHE A 45 -2.54 2.17 5.42
N ARG A 46 -3.24 3.17 5.98
CA ARG A 46 -3.84 3.04 7.29
C ARG A 46 -5.09 2.18 7.29
N THR A 47 -5.85 2.21 6.20
CA THR A 47 -7.12 1.52 6.12
C THR A 47 -7.27 0.83 4.78
N GLU A 48 -8.17 -0.16 4.74
CA GLU A 48 -8.49 -0.84 3.50
C GLU A 48 -9.02 0.15 2.46
N ALA A 49 -9.89 1.06 2.90
CA ALA A 49 -10.48 2.04 1.98
C ALA A 49 -9.41 2.90 1.33
N GLU A 50 -8.39 3.29 2.09
CA GLU A 50 -7.30 4.09 1.55
C GLU A 50 -6.51 3.29 0.52
N ALA A 51 -6.22 2.02 0.83
CA ALA A 51 -5.51 1.16 -0.11
C ALA A 51 -6.30 0.99 -1.42
N LEU A 52 -7.62 0.83 -1.31
CA LEU A 52 -8.46 0.70 -2.50
C LEU A 52 -8.49 1.99 -3.31
N GLU A 53 -8.53 3.12 -2.62
CA GLU A 53 -8.56 4.42 -3.28
C GLU A 53 -7.31 4.66 -4.13
N TYR A 54 -6.16 4.26 -3.62
CA TYR A 54 -4.89 4.51 -4.30
C TYR A 54 -4.47 3.39 -5.25
N LEU A 55 -5.24 2.31 -5.30
CA LEU A 55 -4.84 1.15 -6.11
C LEU A 55 -4.61 1.50 -7.59
N PRO A 56 -5.51 2.23 -8.27
CA PRO A 56 -5.26 2.57 -9.67
C PRO A 56 -4.01 3.42 -9.85
N VAL A 57 -3.76 4.33 -8.92
CA VAL A 57 -2.60 5.20 -8.99
C VAL A 57 -1.32 4.40 -8.82
N LYS A 58 -1.28 3.54 -7.80
CA LYS A 58 -0.08 2.73 -7.55
C LYS A 58 0.16 1.73 -8.66
N TYR A 59 -0.91 1.13 -9.18
CA TYR A 59 -0.79 0.21 -10.29
C TYR A 59 -0.16 0.90 -11.49
N LYS A 60 -0.65 2.08 -11.82
CA LYS A 60 -0.11 2.85 -12.96
C LYS A 60 1.35 3.20 -12.74
N MET A 61 1.69 3.63 -11.54
CA MET A 61 3.06 4.02 -11.24
C MET A 61 4.04 2.85 -11.35
N LEU A 62 3.63 1.67 -10.91
CA LEU A 62 4.53 0.54 -10.81
C LEU A 62 4.54 -0.34 -12.06
N THR A 63 3.50 -0.30 -12.88
CA THR A 63 3.42 -1.13 -14.08
C THR A 63 3.42 -0.32 -15.37
N GLY A 64 3.10 0.97 -15.30
CA GLY A 64 2.95 1.81 -16.48
C GLY A 64 1.64 1.59 -17.19
N ARG A 65 0.75 0.77 -16.66
CA ARG A 65 -0.53 0.43 -17.29
C ARG A 65 -1.69 1.00 -16.50
N GLU A 66 -2.81 1.22 -17.20
CA GLU A 66 -4.01 1.67 -16.53
C GLU A 66 -4.66 0.50 -15.79
N TRP A 67 -5.17 0.78 -14.59
CA TRP A 67 -5.90 -0.22 -13.82
C TRP A 67 -7.23 -0.50 -14.48
N GLN A 68 -7.51 -1.79 -14.68
CA GLN A 68 -8.78 -2.24 -15.28
C GLN A 68 -9.70 -2.67 -14.16
N ASN A 69 -10.71 -1.89 -13.90
CA ASN A 69 -11.64 -2.18 -12.82
C ASN A 69 -12.91 -2.80 -13.40
N ASP A 70 -12.92 -4.10 -13.49
CA ASP A 70 -14.06 -4.82 -14.03
C ASP A 70 -15.14 -4.99 -13.00
#